data_1e72ce6280c5532df0031a5442a6b8d0
#
_entry.id   1e72ce6280c5532df0031a5442a6b8d0
#
_cell.length_a   1.000
_cell.length_b   1.000
_cell.length_c   1.000
_cell.angle_alpha   90.00
_cell.angle_beta   90.00
_cell.angle_gamma   90.00
#
_symmetry.space_group_name_H-M   'P 1'
#
loop_
_entity.id
_entity.type
_entity.pdbx_description
1 polymer ?
#
loop_
_entity_poly.entity_id
_entity_poly.type
_entity_poly.pdbx_seq_one_letter_code
_entity_poly.pdbx_strand_id
1 'polypeptide(L)'
;MTLQDCVVQRIYRLLIQMDWTMKQLSEQCGIPLAELESLMKRDTADWTLEQLCTICRAFSISLPEFFDAPMFQRLFLPETP
;
A
#
# COMPACT_ATOMS: atom_id res chain seq x y z
N MET A 1 14.28 4.38 -5.26
CA MET A 1 13.06 3.85 -4.66
C MET A 1 12.19 3.22 -5.74
N THR A 2 11.73 2.00 -5.52
CA THR A 2 10.91 1.28 -6.50
C THR A 2 9.43 1.55 -6.27
N LEU A 3 8.59 1.12 -7.22
CA LEU A 3 7.14 1.19 -7.07
C LEU A 3 6.69 0.43 -5.81
N GLN A 4 7.27 -0.75 -5.55
CA GLN A 4 6.92 -1.55 -4.38
C GLN A 4 7.26 -0.83 -3.08
N ASP A 5 8.38 -0.13 -3.02
CA ASP A 5 8.73 0.67 -1.85
C ASP A 5 7.70 1.78 -1.61
N CYS A 6 7.25 2.42 -2.68
CA CYS A 6 6.22 3.46 -2.59
C CYS A 6 4.89 2.90 -2.11
N VAL A 7 4.53 1.69 -2.55
CA VAL A 7 3.30 1.02 -2.09
C VAL A 7 3.36 0.81 -0.58
N VAL A 8 4.48 0.30 -0.08
CA VAL A 8 4.66 0.06 1.36
C VAL A 8 4.54 1.38 2.14
N GLN A 9 5.19 2.44 1.67
CA GLN A 9 5.10 3.75 2.31
C GLN A 9 3.65 4.28 2.33
N ARG A 10 2.95 4.13 1.22
CA ARG A 10 1.56 4.59 1.11
C ARG A 10 0.67 3.87 2.13
N ILE A 11 0.84 2.55 2.26
CA ILE A 11 0.08 1.76 3.21
C ILE A 11 0.37 2.21 4.64
N TYR A 12 1.64 2.43 5.00
CA TYR A 12 1.99 2.94 6.33
C TYR A 12 1.33 4.28 6.61
N ARG A 13 1.33 5.19 5.64
CA ARG A 13 0.69 6.50 5.82
C ARG A 13 -0.81 6.37 6.02
N LEU A 14 -1.47 5.46 5.28
CA LEU A 14 -2.88 5.21 5.44
C LEU A 14 -3.19 4.62 6.81
N LEU A 15 -2.35 3.72 7.31
CA LEU A 15 -2.51 3.16 8.65
C LEU A 15 -2.42 4.25 9.71
N ILE A 16 -1.45 5.15 9.58
CA ILE A 16 -1.29 6.27 10.50
C ILE A 16 -2.50 7.20 10.43
N GLN A 17 -2.95 7.51 9.24
CA GLN A 17 -4.11 8.38 9.01
C GLN A 17 -5.39 7.80 9.60
N MET A 18 -5.58 6.50 9.49
CA MET A 18 -6.75 5.81 10.03
C MET A 18 -6.59 5.40 11.48
N ASP A 19 -5.39 5.56 12.03
CA ASP A 19 -5.04 5.09 13.37
C ASP A 19 -5.28 3.58 13.52
N TRP A 20 -4.88 2.83 12.50
CA TRP A 20 -5.01 1.37 12.47
C TRP A 20 -3.67 0.70 12.71
N THR A 21 -3.72 -0.47 13.36
CA THR A 21 -2.58 -1.38 13.44
C THR A 21 -2.59 -2.32 12.23
N MET A 22 -1.48 -3.02 12.02
CA MET A 22 -1.43 -4.06 10.98
C MET A 22 -2.47 -5.15 11.22
N LYS A 23 -2.71 -5.50 12.48
CA LYS A 23 -3.74 -6.48 12.83
C LYS A 23 -5.12 -6.01 12.38
N GLN A 24 -5.43 -4.74 12.64
CA GLN A 24 -6.72 -4.17 12.22
C GLN A 24 -6.85 -4.16 10.70
N LEU A 25 -5.78 -3.83 9.99
CA LEU A 25 -5.78 -3.90 8.53
C LEU A 25 -6.04 -5.33 8.05
N SER A 26 -5.38 -6.31 8.65
CA SER A 26 -5.60 -7.72 8.32
C SER A 26 -7.07 -8.10 8.49
N GLU A 27 -7.68 -7.69 9.60
CA GLU A 27 -9.09 -7.98 9.87
C GLU A 27 -10.01 -7.33 8.84
N GLN A 28 -9.68 -6.11 8.40
CA GLN A 28 -10.52 -5.37 7.45
C GLN A 28 -10.35 -5.86 6.01
N CYS A 29 -9.16 -6.25 5.61
CA CYS A 29 -8.90 -6.64 4.23
C CYS A 29 -8.97 -8.15 3.99
N GLY A 30 -8.92 -8.96 5.03
CA GLY A 30 -8.99 -10.40 4.90
C GLY A 30 -7.66 -11.08 4.53
N ILE A 31 -6.59 -10.33 4.36
CA ILE A 31 -5.26 -10.90 4.12
C ILE A 31 -4.67 -11.28 5.47
N PRO A 32 -4.18 -12.53 5.64
CA PRO A 32 -3.60 -12.94 6.91
C PRO A 32 -2.47 -12.01 7.36
N LEU A 33 -2.39 -11.77 8.66
CA LEU A 33 -1.39 -10.84 9.23
C LEU A 33 0.03 -11.22 8.84
N ALA A 34 0.37 -12.51 8.88
CA ALA A 34 1.70 -12.97 8.51
C ALA A 34 2.04 -12.62 7.05
N GLU A 35 1.06 -12.76 6.16
CA GLU A 35 1.24 -12.41 4.76
C GLU A 35 1.41 -10.89 4.59
N LEU A 36 0.59 -10.09 5.28
CA LEU A 36 0.73 -8.64 5.25
C LEU A 36 2.11 -8.20 5.74
N GLU A 37 2.56 -8.75 6.86
CA GLU A 37 3.87 -8.42 7.41
C GLU A 37 4.99 -8.77 6.43
N SER A 38 4.89 -9.92 5.78
CA SER A 38 5.86 -10.34 4.78
C SER A 38 5.89 -9.39 3.58
N LEU A 39 4.71 -8.99 3.10
CA LEU A 39 4.60 -8.03 2.00
C LEU A 39 5.15 -6.65 2.37
N MET A 40 4.90 -6.20 3.60
CA MET A 40 5.39 -4.90 4.06
C MET A 40 6.91 -4.89 4.24
N LYS A 41 7.50 -6.02 4.62
CA LYS A 41 8.94 -6.18 4.72
C LYS A 41 9.59 -6.51 3.38
N ARG A 42 8.79 -6.86 2.38
CA ARG A 42 9.26 -7.25 1.06
C ARG A 42 10.18 -8.47 1.09
N ASP A 43 9.84 -9.44 1.95
CA ASP A 43 10.68 -10.63 2.17
C ASP A 43 10.58 -11.64 1.04
N THR A 44 9.37 -11.94 0.57
CA THR A 44 9.14 -13.09 -0.31
C THR A 44 8.45 -12.74 -1.63
N ALA A 45 7.61 -11.73 -1.64
CA ALA A 45 6.81 -11.39 -2.83
C ALA A 45 6.53 -9.90 -2.88
N ASP A 46 6.23 -9.43 -4.08
CA ASP A 46 5.78 -8.06 -4.30
C ASP A 46 4.25 -8.00 -4.18
N TRP A 47 3.75 -6.81 -3.90
CA TRP A 47 2.32 -6.55 -3.92
C TRP A 47 1.77 -6.76 -5.32
N THR A 48 0.65 -7.48 -5.42
CA THR A 48 -0.08 -7.63 -6.69
C THR A 48 -1.17 -6.58 -6.77
N LEU A 49 -1.66 -6.33 -7.99
CA LEU A 49 -2.77 -5.40 -8.19
C LEU A 49 -4.03 -5.88 -7.46
N GLU A 50 -4.28 -7.18 -7.46
CA GLU A 50 -5.42 -7.75 -6.73
C GLU A 50 -5.34 -7.45 -5.24
N GLN A 51 -4.16 -7.63 -4.65
CA GLN A 51 -3.94 -7.31 -3.23
C GLN A 51 -4.14 -5.83 -2.97
N LEU A 52 -3.67 -4.96 -3.87
CA LEU A 52 -3.86 -3.53 -3.75
C LEU A 52 -5.34 -3.14 -3.81
N CYS A 53 -6.12 -3.78 -4.67
CA CYS A 53 -7.56 -3.55 -4.72
C CYS A 53 -8.22 -3.93 -3.39
N THR A 54 -7.79 -5.03 -2.80
CA THR A 54 -8.29 -5.48 -1.49
C THR A 54 -7.96 -4.47 -0.40
N ILE A 55 -6.73 -3.96 -0.39
CA ILE A 55 -6.29 -2.94 0.57
C ILE A 55 -7.08 -1.64 0.37
N CYS A 56 -7.28 -1.21 -0.87
CA CYS A 56 -8.05 0.01 -1.16
C CYS A 56 -9.48 -0.12 -0.65
N ARG A 57 -10.10 -1.27 -0.81
CA ARG A 57 -11.44 -1.51 -0.27
C ARG A 57 -11.47 -1.39 1.25
N ALA A 58 -10.46 -1.94 1.91
CA ALA A 58 -10.36 -1.86 3.36
C ALA A 58 -10.27 -0.42 3.85
N PHE A 59 -9.54 0.42 3.14
CA PHE A 59 -9.41 1.85 3.46
C PHE A 59 -10.52 2.72 2.88
N SER A 60 -11.44 2.14 2.10
CA SER A 60 -12.53 2.87 1.43
C SER A 60 -12.04 3.95 0.47
N ILE A 61 -10.97 3.65 -0.25
CA ILE A 61 -10.42 4.53 -1.28
C ILE A 61 -10.37 3.80 -2.62
N SER A 62 -10.31 4.56 -3.70
CA SER A 62 -10.13 4.00 -5.04
C SER A 62 -8.64 3.76 -5.33
N LEU A 63 -8.34 2.97 -6.37
CA LEU A 63 -6.96 2.82 -6.82
C LEU A 63 -6.34 4.16 -7.25
N PRO A 64 -7.03 5.00 -8.03
CA PRO A 64 -6.47 6.33 -8.33
C PRO A 64 -6.14 7.13 -7.09
N GLU A 65 -6.99 7.09 -6.05
CA GLU A 65 -6.71 7.79 -4.79
C GLU A 65 -5.49 7.18 -4.09
N PHE A 66 -5.36 5.86 -4.13
CA PHE A 66 -4.22 5.20 -3.54
C PHE A 66 -2.91 5.71 -4.15
N PHE A 67 -2.87 5.84 -5.47
CA PHE A 67 -1.67 6.27 -6.18
C PHE A 67 -1.54 7.80 -6.25
N ASP A 68 -2.53 8.55 -5.81
CA ASP A 68 -2.46 10.02 -5.76
C ASP A 68 -1.79 10.46 -4.46
N ALA A 69 -0.49 10.24 -4.39
CA ALA A 69 0.31 10.57 -3.21
C ALA A 69 1.72 10.99 -3.66
N PRO A 70 2.39 11.86 -2.89
CA PRO A 70 3.68 12.41 -3.32
C PRO A 70 4.74 11.38 -3.65
N MET A 71 4.79 10.24 -2.94
CA MET A 71 5.80 9.23 -3.18
C MET A 71 5.70 8.60 -4.58
N PHE A 72 4.50 8.62 -5.18
CA PHE A 72 4.31 8.06 -6.52
C PHE A 72 4.60 9.06 -7.63
N GLN A 73 4.51 10.35 -7.35
CA GLN A 73 4.69 11.38 -8.39
C GLN A 73 6.06 11.29 -9.03
N ARG A 74 7.08 11.01 -8.25
CA ARG A 74 8.45 10.88 -8.76
C ARG A 74 8.63 9.70 -9.70
N LEU A 75 7.77 8.68 -9.58
CA LEU A 75 7.84 7.48 -10.42
C LEU A 75 7.05 7.64 -11.72
N PHE A 76 5.93 8.35 -11.67
CA PHE A 76 4.99 8.41 -12.78
C PHE A 76 5.12 9.66 -13.63
N LEU A 77 5.74 10.71 -13.10
CA LEU A 77 5.96 11.92 -13.87
C LEU A 77 7.30 11.83 -14.59
N PRO A 78 7.35 12.20 -15.88
CA PRO A 78 8.61 12.22 -16.59
C PRO A 78 9.54 13.25 -15.96
N GLU A 79 10.82 12.91 -15.90
CA GLU A 79 11.81 13.88 -15.47
C GLU A 79 11.88 14.97 -16.53
N THR A 80 11.62 16.20 -16.11
CA THR A 80 11.80 17.34 -17.00
C THR A 80 13.26 17.74 -16.99
N PRO A 81 13.85 17.93 -18.16
CA PRO A 81 15.24 18.38 -18.22
C PRO A 81 15.42 19.76 -17.63
#